data_4a940ef78d4115b1875dd95998d065c2
#
_entry.id   4a940ef78d4115b1875dd95998d065c2
#
_cell.length_a   1.000
_cell.length_b   1.000
_cell.length_c   1.000
_cell.angle_alpha   90.00
_cell.angle_beta   90.00
_cell.angle_gamma   90.00
#
_symmetry.space_group_name_H-M   'P 1'
#
loop_
_entity.id
_entity.type
_entity.pdbx_description
1 polymer ?
#
loop_
_entity_poly.entity_id
_entity_poly.type
_entity_poly.pdbx_seq_one_letter_code
_entity_poly.pdbx_strand_id
1 'polypeptide(L)'
;VIITVTLNPAIDKSLSVPSLRLGRRHRTVERRTLAGGKGVNIARMLKTLEQPVIASGLVGGAAGTQIVEQLTRESIVNDFVRIGEESRTNTAVFDPTTGEETEINEQGPSVEPAELDRFTEKLLYLARGAAIVVFAGSLPRGVPSDFYATLVRELRKYDVLTVVDTDGDALRAAVRAEAGIVSPNLHEAEELIGQEFGDDEDRAGAVREIVALGAREALMTTPDGCWAQVIVDGSPQLFRAMIPPREPVASVGSGDAFLAGYLAARYGGSAPDEALRFGVACGAESTERLGAGLIDPRAAERLRSEVELTRVAQPASVG
;
A
#
# COMPACT_ATOMS: atom_id res chain seq x y z
N VAL A 1 14.51 3.94 -10.48
CA VAL A 1 14.05 2.70 -9.84
C VAL A 1 13.10 3.06 -8.71
N ILE A 2 12.09 2.23 -8.46
CA ILE A 2 11.19 2.32 -7.30
C ILE A 2 11.63 1.27 -6.28
N ILE A 3 11.76 1.64 -5.01
CA ILE A 3 12.01 0.69 -3.91
C ILE A 3 10.74 0.55 -3.10
N THR A 4 10.25 -0.67 -2.87
CA THR A 4 9.18 -0.93 -1.93
C THR A 4 9.72 -1.56 -0.66
N VAL A 5 9.35 -1.01 0.48
CA VAL A 5 9.79 -1.46 1.80
C VAL A 5 8.63 -2.13 2.52
N THR A 6 8.84 -3.39 2.93
CA THR A 6 7.89 -4.16 3.74
C THR A 6 8.61 -4.67 4.98
N LEU A 7 8.40 -4.02 6.13
CA LEU A 7 9.08 -4.43 7.36
C LEU A 7 8.43 -5.66 8.01
N ASN A 8 7.16 -5.93 7.71
CA ASN A 8 6.38 -7.04 8.26
C ASN A 8 5.71 -7.88 7.15
N PRO A 9 6.49 -8.41 6.18
CA PRO A 9 5.94 -9.27 5.15
C PRO A 9 5.40 -10.58 5.73
N ALA A 10 4.56 -11.26 4.97
CA ALA A 10 3.92 -12.49 5.40
C ALA A 10 3.97 -13.57 4.31
N ILE A 11 3.76 -14.81 4.72
CA ILE A 11 3.23 -15.85 3.85
C ILE A 11 1.71 -15.83 3.99
N ASP A 12 1.01 -15.41 2.95
CA ASP A 12 -0.45 -15.40 2.91
C ASP A 12 -0.96 -16.75 2.40
N LYS A 13 -1.70 -17.47 3.25
CA LYS A 13 -2.35 -18.74 2.94
C LYS A 13 -3.85 -18.53 2.80
N SER A 14 -4.40 -18.83 1.63
CA SER A 14 -5.84 -18.86 1.40
C SER A 14 -6.30 -20.30 1.31
N LEU A 15 -7.29 -20.65 2.13
CA LEU A 15 -7.86 -21.99 2.26
C LEU A 15 -9.33 -21.95 1.89
N SER A 16 -9.78 -22.74 0.92
CA SER A 16 -11.22 -22.91 0.66
C SER A 16 -11.75 -24.10 1.47
N VAL A 17 -12.74 -23.83 2.33
CA VAL A 17 -13.31 -24.79 3.29
C VAL A 17 -14.84 -24.72 3.23
N PRO A 18 -15.50 -25.61 2.47
CA PRO A 18 -16.96 -25.64 2.39
C PRO A 18 -17.62 -25.90 3.75
N SER A 19 -18.68 -25.16 4.04
CA SER A 19 -19.50 -25.29 5.26
C SER A 19 -18.66 -25.20 6.54
N LEU A 20 -17.85 -24.14 6.66
CA LEU A 20 -16.98 -23.90 7.81
C LEU A 20 -17.81 -23.83 9.11
N ARG A 21 -17.39 -24.59 10.12
CA ARG A 21 -18.02 -24.60 11.45
C ARG A 21 -16.97 -24.62 12.53
N LEU A 22 -17.05 -23.69 13.46
CA LEU A 22 -16.19 -23.67 14.64
C LEU A 22 -16.30 -24.97 15.45
N GLY A 23 -15.20 -25.44 16.00
CA GLY A 23 -15.15 -26.67 16.81
C GLY A 23 -15.24 -27.97 16.02
N ARG A 24 -15.16 -27.90 14.68
CA ARG A 24 -15.18 -29.10 13.82
C ARG A 24 -13.87 -29.25 13.05
N ARG A 25 -13.59 -30.48 12.60
CA ARG A 25 -12.46 -30.75 11.71
C ARG A 25 -12.91 -30.59 10.27
N HIS A 26 -12.15 -29.80 9.52
CA HIS A 26 -12.40 -29.51 8.09
C HIS A 26 -11.25 -30.01 7.22
N ARG A 27 -11.53 -30.21 5.94
CA ARG A 27 -10.52 -30.43 4.89
C ARG A 27 -10.69 -29.36 3.83
N THR A 28 -9.57 -28.76 3.41
CA THR A 28 -9.54 -27.76 2.35
C THR A 28 -9.79 -28.42 0.99
N VAL A 29 -10.57 -27.77 0.14
CA VAL A 29 -10.77 -28.16 -1.26
C VAL A 29 -9.81 -27.42 -2.20
N GLU A 30 -9.37 -26.25 -1.81
CA GLU A 30 -8.34 -25.47 -2.51
C GLU A 30 -7.41 -24.81 -1.50
N ARG A 31 -6.15 -24.67 -1.88
CA ARG A 31 -5.13 -23.94 -1.10
C ARG A 31 -4.26 -23.12 -2.03
N ARG A 32 -4.06 -21.86 -1.68
CA ARG A 32 -3.06 -20.96 -2.30
C ARG A 32 -2.09 -20.48 -1.23
N THR A 33 -0.85 -20.22 -1.64
CA THR A 33 0.18 -19.68 -0.75
C THR A 33 1.00 -18.69 -1.54
N LEU A 34 1.02 -17.43 -1.09
CA LEU A 34 1.70 -16.33 -1.75
C LEU A 34 2.56 -15.56 -0.74
N ALA A 35 3.69 -15.04 -1.20
CA ALA A 35 4.40 -13.98 -0.49
C ALA A 35 3.53 -12.72 -0.51
N GLY A 36 3.29 -12.14 0.65
CA GLY A 36 2.40 -11.00 0.83
C GLY A 36 2.97 -9.91 1.74
N GLY A 37 2.12 -8.96 2.03
CA GLY A 37 2.41 -7.70 2.67
C GLY A 37 2.32 -6.54 1.68
N LYS A 38 1.81 -5.38 2.11
CA LYS A 38 1.47 -4.24 1.23
C LYS A 38 2.60 -3.91 0.24
N GLY A 39 3.84 -3.71 0.69
CA GLY A 39 4.95 -3.37 -0.20
C GLY A 39 5.37 -4.50 -1.15
N VAL A 40 5.20 -5.77 -0.75
CA VAL A 40 5.41 -6.94 -1.62
C VAL A 40 4.35 -6.95 -2.73
N ASN A 41 3.08 -6.68 -2.40
CA ASN A 41 1.98 -6.60 -3.36
C ASN A 41 2.21 -5.46 -4.36
N ILE A 42 2.59 -4.26 -3.86
CA ILE A 42 2.93 -3.11 -4.69
C ILE A 42 4.10 -3.46 -5.62
N ALA A 43 5.15 -4.13 -5.14
CA ALA A 43 6.29 -4.55 -5.97
C ALA A 43 5.86 -5.48 -7.10
N ARG A 44 5.01 -6.46 -6.81
CA ARG A 44 4.47 -7.40 -7.80
C ARG A 44 3.67 -6.68 -8.88
N MET A 45 2.80 -5.74 -8.48
CA MET A 45 1.99 -4.96 -9.42
C MET A 45 2.85 -3.99 -10.24
N LEU A 46 3.82 -3.29 -9.63
CA LEU A 46 4.77 -2.45 -10.37
C LEU A 46 5.55 -3.27 -11.40
N LYS A 47 5.99 -4.50 -11.05
CA LYS A 47 6.64 -5.41 -12.00
C LYS A 47 5.71 -5.79 -13.15
N THR A 48 4.43 -6.06 -12.86
CA THR A 48 3.41 -6.38 -13.89
C THR A 48 3.13 -5.16 -14.78
N LEU A 49 3.22 -3.94 -14.24
CA LEU A 49 3.14 -2.66 -14.96
C LEU A 49 4.48 -2.28 -15.64
N GLU A 50 5.43 -3.21 -15.72
CA GLU A 50 6.73 -3.03 -16.38
C GLU A 50 7.61 -1.92 -15.79
N GLN A 51 7.41 -1.60 -14.50
CA GLN A 51 8.23 -0.60 -13.82
C GLN A 51 9.46 -1.25 -13.15
N PRO A 52 10.62 -0.57 -13.17
CA PRO A 52 11.81 -1.06 -12.48
C PRO A 52 11.62 -0.96 -10.97
N VAL A 53 11.49 -2.09 -10.29
CA VAL A 53 11.23 -2.18 -8.85
C VAL A 53 12.23 -3.07 -8.12
N ILE A 54 12.57 -2.69 -6.89
CA ILE A 54 13.30 -3.50 -5.92
C ILE A 54 12.44 -3.64 -4.68
N ALA A 55 12.08 -4.88 -4.32
CA ALA A 55 11.42 -5.18 -3.05
C ALA A 55 12.46 -5.32 -1.94
N SER A 56 12.28 -4.61 -0.83
CA SER A 56 13.17 -4.65 0.33
C SER A 56 12.37 -4.69 1.65
N GLY A 57 13.05 -4.92 2.75
CA GLY A 57 12.44 -5.00 4.06
C GLY A 57 13.14 -6.01 4.96
N LEU A 58 12.38 -6.62 5.86
CA LEU A 58 12.87 -7.60 6.84
C LEU A 58 12.24 -8.97 6.58
N VAL A 59 13.03 -10.03 6.61
CA VAL A 59 12.55 -11.40 6.50
C VAL A 59 13.34 -12.32 7.44
N GLY A 60 12.68 -13.32 8.02
CA GLY A 60 13.33 -14.27 8.91
C GLY A 60 12.78 -15.68 8.80
N GLY A 61 13.57 -16.65 9.22
CA GLY A 61 13.20 -18.05 9.26
C GLY A 61 12.89 -18.70 7.91
N ALA A 62 12.16 -19.79 7.94
CA ALA A 62 11.73 -20.53 6.74
C ALA A 62 10.70 -19.75 5.91
N ALA A 63 9.74 -19.07 6.57
CA ALA A 63 8.76 -18.21 5.90
C ALA A 63 9.45 -17.06 5.15
N GLY A 64 10.44 -16.40 5.77
CA GLY A 64 11.22 -15.36 5.11
C GLY A 64 12.01 -15.87 3.90
N THR A 65 12.54 -17.10 3.97
CA THR A 65 13.19 -17.74 2.81
C THR A 65 12.19 -17.99 1.70
N GLN A 66 11.01 -18.50 2.02
CA GLN A 66 9.95 -18.73 1.05
C GLN A 66 9.50 -17.43 0.35
N ILE A 67 9.41 -16.31 1.09
CA ILE A 67 9.08 -14.99 0.53
C ILE A 67 10.11 -14.60 -0.54
N VAL A 68 11.41 -14.64 -0.20
CA VAL A 68 12.49 -14.27 -1.11
C VAL A 68 12.53 -15.17 -2.35
N GLU A 69 12.40 -16.48 -2.17
CA GLU A 69 12.39 -17.45 -3.27
C GLU A 69 11.20 -17.23 -4.20
N GLN A 70 10.03 -16.89 -3.66
CA GLN A 70 8.86 -16.65 -4.47
C GLN A 70 9.03 -15.37 -5.29
N LEU A 71 9.47 -14.25 -4.70
CA LEU A 71 9.75 -13.02 -5.42
C LEU A 71 10.81 -13.22 -6.52
N THR A 72 11.83 -14.02 -6.25
CA THR A 72 12.85 -14.37 -7.23
C THR A 72 12.27 -15.18 -8.39
N ARG A 73 11.39 -16.16 -8.12
CA ARG A 73 10.68 -16.92 -9.17
C ARG A 73 9.75 -16.04 -10.02
N GLU A 74 9.15 -15.02 -9.41
CA GLU A 74 8.35 -14.00 -10.09
C GLU A 74 9.20 -12.96 -10.84
N SER A 75 10.54 -13.11 -10.83
CA SER A 75 11.49 -12.17 -11.44
C SER A 75 11.38 -10.74 -10.87
N ILE A 76 11.03 -10.64 -9.60
CA ILE A 76 11.05 -9.38 -8.84
C ILE A 76 12.41 -9.26 -8.17
N VAL A 77 13.17 -8.22 -8.53
CA VAL A 77 14.44 -7.92 -7.86
C VAL A 77 14.16 -7.64 -6.40
N ASN A 78 14.89 -8.30 -5.51
CA ASN A 78 14.65 -8.15 -4.09
C ASN A 78 15.97 -8.16 -3.29
N ASP A 79 16.00 -7.37 -2.21
CA ASP A 79 17.15 -7.28 -1.31
C ASP A 79 16.67 -7.03 0.13
N PHE A 80 16.26 -8.10 0.81
CA PHE A 80 15.81 -8.08 2.18
C PHE A 80 16.95 -8.25 3.18
N VAL A 81 16.81 -7.68 4.38
CA VAL A 81 17.66 -7.97 5.52
C VAL A 81 17.10 -9.18 6.27
N ARG A 82 17.99 -10.14 6.59
CA ARG A 82 17.64 -11.31 7.39
C ARG A 82 17.62 -10.95 8.86
N ILE A 83 16.52 -11.34 9.54
CA ILE A 83 16.32 -11.17 10.99
C ILE A 83 16.26 -12.54 11.69
N GLY A 84 16.45 -12.54 13.01
CA GLY A 84 16.52 -13.76 13.82
C GLY A 84 15.18 -14.47 13.98
N GLU A 85 14.09 -13.73 14.19
CA GLU A 85 12.75 -14.32 14.33
C GLU A 85 12.10 -14.61 12.97
N GLU A 86 11.15 -15.55 12.97
CA GLU A 86 10.45 -16.00 11.76
C GLU A 86 9.44 -14.97 11.26
N SER A 87 9.41 -14.74 9.96
CA SER A 87 8.35 -13.96 9.29
C SER A 87 6.98 -14.60 9.52
N ARG A 88 5.96 -13.77 9.61
CA ARG A 88 4.58 -14.19 9.92
C ARG A 88 3.91 -14.96 8.77
N THR A 89 2.88 -15.72 9.15
CA THR A 89 1.93 -16.34 8.23
C THR A 89 0.54 -15.79 8.53
N ASN A 90 -0.15 -15.29 7.52
CA ASN A 90 -1.56 -14.97 7.60
C ASN A 90 -2.37 -16.11 6.97
N THR A 91 -3.54 -16.39 7.51
CA THR A 91 -4.42 -17.44 6.99
C THR A 91 -5.81 -16.87 6.75
N ALA A 92 -6.24 -16.84 5.50
CA ALA A 92 -7.61 -16.55 5.11
C ALA A 92 -8.36 -17.88 4.85
N VAL A 93 -9.53 -18.03 5.42
CA VAL A 93 -10.41 -19.18 5.22
C VAL A 93 -11.67 -18.70 4.53
N PHE A 94 -11.85 -19.09 3.28
CA PHE A 94 -13.02 -18.80 2.46
C PHE A 94 -14.00 -19.98 2.51
N ASP A 95 -15.25 -19.73 2.87
CA ASP A 95 -16.33 -20.72 2.78
C ASP A 95 -17.12 -20.49 1.47
N PRO A 96 -16.94 -21.34 0.45
CA PRO A 96 -17.65 -21.20 -0.82
C PRO A 96 -19.16 -21.50 -0.71
N THR A 97 -19.63 -22.01 0.44
CA THR A 97 -21.05 -22.30 0.68
C THR A 97 -21.82 -21.04 1.08
N THR A 98 -21.18 -20.18 1.88
CA THR A 98 -21.77 -18.93 2.39
C THR A 98 -21.25 -17.69 1.68
N GLY A 99 -20.07 -17.79 1.04
CA GLY A 99 -19.35 -16.66 0.48
C GLY A 99 -18.57 -15.83 1.52
N GLU A 100 -18.52 -16.30 2.77
CA GLU A 100 -17.82 -15.61 3.87
C GLU A 100 -16.33 -15.91 3.87
N GLU A 101 -15.53 -14.94 4.25
CA GLU A 101 -14.09 -15.07 4.48
C GLU A 101 -13.73 -14.70 5.93
N THR A 102 -12.88 -15.52 6.53
CA THR A 102 -12.34 -15.30 7.89
C THR A 102 -10.83 -15.22 7.82
N GLU A 103 -10.25 -14.11 8.30
CA GLU A 103 -8.81 -13.91 8.35
C GLU A 103 -8.26 -14.13 9.75
N ILE A 104 -7.11 -14.79 9.83
CA ILE A 104 -6.29 -14.98 11.04
C ILE A 104 -4.91 -14.48 10.73
N ASN A 105 -4.59 -13.30 11.24
CA ASN A 105 -3.35 -12.59 10.96
C ASN A 105 -2.41 -12.64 12.16
N GLU A 106 -1.18 -13.13 11.96
CA GLU A 106 -0.14 -13.09 12.97
C GLU A 106 0.44 -11.68 13.13
N GLN A 107 0.86 -11.31 14.34
CA GLN A 107 1.47 -10.00 14.62
C GLN A 107 2.81 -9.82 13.92
N GLY A 108 3.53 -10.91 13.67
CA GLY A 108 4.86 -10.90 13.07
C GLY A 108 6.00 -10.97 14.10
N PRO A 109 7.25 -10.96 13.58
CA PRO A 109 8.45 -11.14 14.40
C PRO A 109 8.72 -9.95 15.32
N SER A 110 9.54 -10.18 16.36
CA SER A 110 10.23 -9.12 17.07
C SER A 110 11.54 -8.80 16.34
N VAL A 111 11.84 -7.52 16.21
CA VAL A 111 13.04 -7.04 15.49
C VAL A 111 13.98 -6.38 16.49
N GLU A 112 15.23 -6.81 16.49
CA GLU A 112 16.26 -6.26 17.35
C GLU A 112 16.81 -4.92 16.79
N PRO A 113 17.25 -3.99 17.66
CA PRO A 113 17.79 -2.69 17.20
C PRO A 113 18.93 -2.82 16.16
N ALA A 114 19.83 -3.77 16.34
CA ALA A 114 20.92 -4.02 15.38
C ALA A 114 20.44 -4.50 14.01
N GLU A 115 19.25 -5.09 13.94
CA GLU A 115 18.62 -5.50 12.66
C GLU A 115 18.03 -4.30 11.95
N LEU A 116 17.43 -3.36 12.70
CA LEU A 116 16.96 -2.07 12.16
C LEU A 116 18.11 -1.20 11.66
N ASP A 117 19.24 -1.18 12.37
CA ASP A 117 20.43 -0.45 11.94
C ASP A 117 20.95 -0.99 10.60
N ARG A 118 21.08 -2.32 10.47
CA ARG A 118 21.47 -2.98 9.19
C ARG A 118 20.50 -2.69 8.07
N PHE A 119 19.19 -2.69 8.37
CA PHE A 119 18.19 -2.35 7.38
C PHE A 119 18.30 -0.89 6.95
N THR A 120 18.48 0.03 7.88
CA THR A 120 18.64 1.46 7.60
C THR A 120 19.85 1.70 6.71
N GLU A 121 21.02 1.15 7.04
CA GLU A 121 22.24 1.24 6.21
C GLU A 121 22.00 0.74 4.79
N LYS A 122 21.38 -0.44 4.65
CA LYS A 122 21.03 -1.02 3.34
C LYS A 122 20.10 -0.13 2.56
N LEU A 123 19.01 0.35 3.18
CA LEU A 123 18.03 1.22 2.51
C LEU A 123 18.67 2.51 2.03
N LEU A 124 19.49 3.17 2.85
CA LEU A 124 20.19 4.39 2.47
C LEU A 124 21.21 4.17 1.34
N TYR A 125 21.79 2.98 1.26
CA TYR A 125 22.63 2.60 0.12
C TYR A 125 21.81 2.45 -1.17
N LEU A 126 20.71 1.71 -1.13
CA LEU A 126 19.81 1.49 -2.28
C LEU A 126 19.16 2.79 -2.76
N ALA A 127 18.82 3.68 -1.84
CA ALA A 127 18.14 4.94 -2.13
C ALA A 127 18.96 5.91 -3.00
N ARG A 128 20.29 5.77 -3.05
CA ARG A 128 21.15 6.61 -3.90
C ARG A 128 20.82 6.52 -5.39
N GLY A 129 20.22 5.42 -5.83
CA GLY A 129 19.79 5.21 -7.22
C GLY A 129 18.27 5.14 -7.40
N ALA A 130 17.50 5.47 -6.37
CA ALA A 130 16.05 5.41 -6.39
C ALA A 130 15.43 6.77 -6.75
N ALA A 131 14.33 6.74 -7.48
CA ALA A 131 13.48 7.91 -7.68
C ALA A 131 12.35 7.95 -6.62
N ILE A 132 11.88 6.77 -6.19
CA ILE A 132 10.76 6.62 -5.25
C ILE A 132 11.12 5.55 -4.22
N VAL A 133 10.83 5.81 -2.94
CA VAL A 133 10.84 4.80 -1.86
C VAL A 133 9.45 4.75 -1.24
N VAL A 134 8.85 3.56 -1.25
CA VAL A 134 7.50 3.29 -0.71
C VAL A 134 7.64 2.51 0.59
N PHE A 135 7.23 3.07 1.68
CA PHE A 135 7.09 2.40 2.98
C PHE A 135 5.65 1.90 3.09
N ALA A 136 5.43 0.59 3.07
CA ALA A 136 4.08 0.04 3.02
C ALA A 136 3.88 -1.11 4.01
N GLY A 137 2.77 -1.03 4.73
CA GLY A 137 2.31 -2.01 5.71
C GLY A 137 2.70 -1.69 7.15
N SER A 138 2.23 -2.55 8.06
CA SER A 138 2.41 -2.42 9.50
C SER A 138 3.86 -2.63 9.93
N LEU A 139 4.21 -2.06 11.07
CA LEU A 139 5.50 -2.28 11.72
C LEU A 139 5.45 -3.60 12.52
N PRO A 140 6.51 -4.43 12.48
CA PRO A 140 6.62 -5.60 13.33
C PRO A 140 6.95 -5.21 14.77
N ARG A 141 6.87 -6.15 15.71
CA ARG A 141 7.19 -5.92 17.13
C ARG A 141 8.65 -5.46 17.30
N GLY A 142 8.89 -4.59 18.25
CA GLY A 142 10.22 -4.03 18.52
C GLY A 142 10.61 -2.85 17.63
N VAL A 143 9.87 -2.57 16.56
CA VAL A 143 10.10 -1.39 15.72
C VAL A 143 9.37 -0.18 16.29
N PRO A 144 10.05 0.95 16.54
CA PRO A 144 9.42 2.18 17.01
C PRO A 144 8.34 2.68 16.03
N SER A 145 7.22 3.20 16.53
CA SER A 145 6.13 3.71 15.70
C SER A 145 6.54 4.89 14.80
N ASP A 146 7.59 5.60 15.12
CA ASP A 146 8.15 6.69 14.31
C ASP A 146 9.27 6.25 13.36
N PHE A 147 9.48 4.94 13.18
CA PHE A 147 10.59 4.44 12.37
C PHE A 147 10.49 4.86 10.90
N TYR A 148 9.29 4.77 10.29
CA TYR A 148 9.09 5.29 8.92
C TYR A 148 9.35 6.80 8.84
N ALA A 149 8.92 7.56 9.84
CA ALA A 149 9.18 9.00 9.92
C ALA A 149 10.69 9.31 10.00
N THR A 150 11.44 8.49 10.73
CA THR A 150 12.91 8.61 10.81
C THR A 150 13.54 8.37 9.44
N LEU A 151 13.13 7.31 8.73
CA LEU A 151 13.62 7.01 7.38
C LEU A 151 13.22 8.09 6.35
N VAL A 152 12.01 8.64 6.44
CA VAL A 152 11.56 9.77 5.61
C VAL A 152 12.51 10.97 5.77
N ARG A 153 12.86 11.32 7.02
CA ARG A 153 13.83 12.43 7.28
C ARG A 153 15.23 12.13 6.73
N GLU A 154 15.71 10.89 6.91
CA GLU A 154 17.03 10.46 6.41
C GLU A 154 17.10 10.49 4.88
N LEU A 155 16.00 10.19 4.19
CA LEU A 155 15.95 10.15 2.73
C LEU A 155 15.86 11.53 2.08
N ARG A 156 15.54 12.59 2.79
CA ARG A 156 15.48 13.96 2.23
C ARG A 156 16.77 14.39 1.56
N LYS A 157 17.91 13.90 2.01
CA LYS A 157 19.24 14.22 1.45
C LYS A 157 19.52 13.58 0.09
N TYR A 158 18.65 12.68 -0.39
CA TYR A 158 18.87 11.92 -1.62
C TYR A 158 17.96 12.34 -2.79
N ASP A 159 17.14 13.38 -2.64
CA ASP A 159 16.17 13.81 -3.65
C ASP A 159 15.23 12.67 -4.11
N VAL A 160 14.80 11.86 -3.16
CA VAL A 160 13.93 10.70 -3.36
C VAL A 160 12.51 11.03 -2.93
N LEU A 161 11.54 10.73 -3.78
CA LEU A 161 10.13 10.82 -3.40
C LEU A 161 9.81 9.72 -2.39
N THR A 162 9.47 10.09 -1.15
CA THR A 162 9.03 9.16 -0.11
C THR A 162 7.51 9.01 -0.13
N VAL A 163 7.05 7.77 -0.11
CA VAL A 163 5.62 7.40 -0.09
C VAL A 163 5.37 6.53 1.11
N VAL A 164 4.29 6.81 1.87
CA VAL A 164 3.95 6.04 3.07
C VAL A 164 2.51 5.57 2.99
N ASP A 165 2.33 4.26 3.08
CA ASP A 165 1.04 3.55 3.14
C ASP A 165 1.03 2.64 4.37
N THR A 166 0.60 3.17 5.49
CA THR A 166 0.55 2.51 6.80
C THR A 166 -0.59 3.10 7.63
N ASP A 167 -0.80 2.58 8.82
CA ASP A 167 -1.89 2.94 9.71
C ASP A 167 -1.41 3.54 11.05
N GLY A 168 -2.35 4.00 11.84
CA GLY A 168 -2.19 4.36 13.26
C GLY A 168 -1.08 5.40 13.52
N ASP A 169 -0.31 5.14 14.57
CA ASP A 169 0.76 6.05 15.00
C ASP A 169 1.90 6.17 13.99
N ALA A 170 2.17 5.13 13.20
CA ALA A 170 3.19 5.16 12.17
C ALA A 170 2.80 6.13 11.03
N LEU A 171 1.54 6.14 10.60
CA LEU A 171 1.01 7.10 9.64
C LEU A 171 1.07 8.53 10.19
N ARG A 172 0.62 8.72 11.44
CA ARG A 172 0.64 10.03 12.13
C ARG A 172 2.06 10.60 12.23
N ALA A 173 3.04 9.75 12.53
CA ALA A 173 4.43 10.15 12.58
C ALA A 173 4.99 10.50 11.20
N ALA A 174 4.65 9.72 10.16
CA ALA A 174 5.10 9.96 8.79
C ALA A 174 4.55 11.27 8.20
N VAL A 175 3.26 11.59 8.46
CA VAL A 175 2.66 12.88 8.10
C VAL A 175 3.44 14.03 8.70
N ARG A 176 3.69 14.01 10.02
CA ARG A 176 4.48 15.05 10.72
C ARG A 176 5.94 15.12 10.26
N ALA A 177 6.47 14.04 9.70
CA ALA A 177 7.80 14.00 9.11
C ALA A 177 7.82 14.52 7.67
N GLU A 178 6.74 15.11 7.17
CA GLU A 178 6.62 15.68 5.82
C GLU A 178 6.92 14.64 4.73
N ALA A 179 6.32 13.44 4.84
CA ALA A 179 6.37 12.46 3.78
C ALA A 179 5.92 13.06 2.44
N GLY A 180 6.58 12.67 1.35
CA GLY A 180 6.27 13.19 0.02
C GLY A 180 4.83 12.87 -0.39
N ILE A 181 4.38 11.63 -0.16
CA ILE A 181 3.00 11.18 -0.39
C ILE A 181 2.58 10.31 0.80
N VAL A 182 1.36 10.48 1.28
CA VAL A 182 0.69 9.51 2.17
C VAL A 182 -0.56 8.97 1.49
N SER A 183 -0.84 7.68 1.67
CA SER A 183 -1.94 6.99 0.98
C SER A 183 -2.86 6.24 1.94
N PRO A 184 -3.56 6.93 2.86
CA PRO A 184 -4.52 6.29 3.75
C PRO A 184 -5.78 5.84 2.99
N ASN A 185 -6.42 4.77 3.46
CA ASN A 185 -7.81 4.53 3.13
C ASN A 185 -8.74 5.43 3.97
N LEU A 186 -10.06 5.39 3.68
CA LEU A 186 -11.05 6.21 4.37
C LEU A 186 -10.96 6.06 5.90
N HIS A 187 -10.92 4.81 6.39
CA HIS A 187 -10.89 4.53 7.83
C HIS A 187 -9.57 4.98 8.49
N GLU A 188 -8.43 4.74 7.85
CA GLU A 188 -7.12 5.22 8.32
C GLU A 188 -7.06 6.76 8.37
N ALA A 189 -7.71 7.44 7.41
CA ALA A 189 -7.82 8.90 7.41
C ALA A 189 -8.74 9.41 8.53
N GLU A 190 -9.88 8.76 8.77
CA GLU A 190 -10.78 9.06 9.90
C GLU A 190 -10.07 8.89 11.24
N GLU A 191 -9.30 7.82 11.42
CA GLU A 191 -8.49 7.61 12.63
C GLU A 191 -7.38 8.66 12.79
N LEU A 192 -6.73 9.05 11.69
CA LEU A 192 -5.67 10.07 11.68
C LEU A 192 -6.20 11.45 12.12
N ILE A 193 -7.34 11.84 11.57
CA ILE A 193 -8.00 13.14 11.84
C ILE A 193 -8.79 13.11 13.13
N GLY A 194 -9.32 11.94 13.55
CA GLY A 194 -10.15 11.77 14.73
C GLY A 194 -11.62 12.14 14.51
N GLN A 195 -12.10 12.05 13.26
CA GLN A 195 -13.46 12.36 12.85
C GLN A 195 -13.94 11.40 11.76
N GLU A 196 -15.19 10.95 11.81
CA GLU A 196 -15.85 10.24 10.72
C GLU A 196 -16.26 11.22 9.60
N PHE A 197 -16.21 10.75 8.34
CA PHE A 197 -16.53 11.57 7.17
C PHE A 197 -17.88 11.17 6.59
N GLY A 198 -18.91 12.03 6.85
CA GLY A 198 -20.29 11.78 6.44
C GLY A 198 -20.57 12.09 4.97
N ASP A 199 -19.85 13.05 4.38
CA ASP A 199 -20.10 13.53 3.02
C ASP A 199 -18.82 13.89 2.26
N ASP A 200 -18.98 14.41 1.06
CA ASP A 200 -17.87 14.80 0.17
C ASP A 200 -17.11 16.04 0.67
N GLU A 201 -17.75 16.92 1.46
CA GLU A 201 -17.10 18.10 2.04
C GLU A 201 -16.16 17.69 3.18
N ASP A 202 -16.58 16.77 4.02
CA ASP A 202 -15.77 16.17 5.08
C ASP A 202 -14.54 15.49 4.48
N ARG A 203 -14.72 14.68 3.43
CA ARG A 203 -13.61 13.99 2.72
C ARG A 203 -12.63 14.97 2.10
N ALA A 204 -13.13 16.01 1.44
CA ALA A 204 -12.33 17.09 0.89
C ALA A 204 -11.56 17.85 1.99
N GLY A 205 -12.22 18.10 3.11
CA GLY A 205 -11.63 18.72 4.31
C GLY A 205 -10.51 17.86 4.90
N ALA A 206 -10.75 16.56 5.07
CA ALA A 206 -9.80 15.62 5.61
C ALA A 206 -8.48 15.58 4.80
N VAL A 207 -8.56 15.48 3.48
CA VAL A 207 -7.36 15.46 2.63
C VAL A 207 -6.55 16.76 2.76
N ARG A 208 -7.23 17.92 2.84
CA ARG A 208 -6.56 19.21 3.10
C ARG A 208 -5.89 19.24 4.46
N GLU A 209 -6.57 18.70 5.49
CA GLU A 209 -6.05 18.65 6.86
C GLU A 209 -4.81 17.73 6.95
N ILE A 210 -4.81 16.57 6.30
CA ILE A 210 -3.64 15.68 6.24
C ILE A 210 -2.43 16.42 5.64
N VAL A 211 -2.63 17.20 4.59
CA VAL A 211 -1.56 18.03 4.01
C VAL A 211 -1.15 19.15 4.98
N ALA A 212 -2.09 19.80 5.64
CA ALA A 212 -1.80 20.85 6.64
C ALA A 212 -1.05 20.31 7.87
N LEU A 213 -1.24 19.03 8.23
CA LEU A 213 -0.51 18.35 9.30
C LEU A 213 0.94 18.02 8.91
N GLY A 214 1.30 18.14 7.61
CA GLY A 214 2.70 18.05 7.16
C GLY A 214 2.96 17.24 5.90
N ALA A 215 2.10 16.32 5.48
CA ALA A 215 2.29 15.58 4.23
C ALA A 215 2.32 16.54 3.03
N ARG A 216 3.18 16.28 2.04
CA ARG A 216 3.23 17.14 0.84
C ARG A 216 2.09 16.85 -0.13
N GLU A 217 1.72 15.58 -0.30
CA GLU A 217 0.57 15.10 -1.05
C GLU A 217 -0.18 14.05 -0.22
N ALA A 218 -1.49 13.99 -0.34
CA ALA A 218 -2.33 12.99 0.33
C ALA A 218 -3.30 12.35 -0.67
N LEU A 219 -3.36 11.01 -0.67
CA LEU A 219 -4.21 10.20 -1.54
C LEU A 219 -5.12 9.35 -0.66
N MET A 220 -6.34 9.79 -0.40
CA MET A 220 -7.29 9.05 0.43
C MET A 220 -8.16 8.15 -0.45
N THR A 221 -7.98 6.84 -0.37
CA THR A 221 -8.79 5.87 -1.12
C THR A 221 -10.14 5.64 -0.46
N THR A 222 -11.17 5.50 -1.28
CA THR A 222 -12.55 5.20 -0.90
C THR A 222 -13.05 3.98 -1.70
N PRO A 223 -14.18 3.34 -1.33
CA PRO A 223 -14.69 2.19 -2.08
C PRO A 223 -14.95 2.46 -3.57
N ASP A 224 -15.23 3.70 -3.94
CA ASP A 224 -15.61 4.15 -5.29
C ASP A 224 -14.53 5.02 -5.97
N GLY A 225 -13.36 5.19 -5.36
CA GLY A 225 -12.29 5.96 -5.97
C GLY A 225 -11.27 6.56 -5.00
N CYS A 226 -10.97 7.84 -5.18
CA CYS A 226 -9.95 8.53 -4.39
C CYS A 226 -10.24 10.03 -4.28
N TRP A 227 -9.98 10.59 -3.10
CA TRP A 227 -9.84 12.02 -2.85
C TRP A 227 -8.37 12.32 -2.67
N ALA A 228 -7.83 13.30 -3.40
CA ALA A 228 -6.40 13.54 -3.37
C ALA A 228 -6.06 15.03 -3.45
N GLN A 229 -5.13 15.47 -2.61
CA GLN A 229 -4.45 16.74 -2.78
C GLN A 229 -3.04 16.47 -3.27
N VAL A 230 -2.75 16.90 -4.49
CA VAL A 230 -1.48 16.67 -5.18
C VAL A 230 -0.94 18.00 -5.73
N ILE A 231 0.36 18.04 -6.01
CA ILE A 231 1.01 19.24 -6.56
C ILE A 231 1.00 19.14 -8.07
N VAL A 232 0.23 20.04 -8.73
CA VAL A 232 0.19 20.19 -10.18
C VAL A 232 0.72 21.59 -10.53
N ASP A 233 1.70 21.66 -11.42
CA ASP A 233 2.36 22.92 -11.82
C ASP A 233 2.86 23.78 -10.63
N GLY A 234 3.42 23.08 -9.62
CA GLY A 234 3.96 23.71 -8.42
C GLY A 234 2.93 24.20 -7.40
N SER A 235 1.64 23.95 -7.63
CA SER A 235 0.54 24.38 -6.76
C SER A 235 -0.27 23.18 -6.24
N PRO A 236 -0.67 23.18 -4.94
CA PRO A 236 -1.55 22.14 -4.40
C PRO A 236 -2.93 22.25 -5.03
N GLN A 237 -3.43 21.14 -5.54
CA GLN A 237 -4.76 21.04 -6.14
C GLN A 237 -5.48 19.83 -5.57
N LEU A 238 -6.76 19.99 -5.26
CA LEU A 238 -7.62 18.92 -4.75
C LEU A 238 -8.42 18.31 -5.90
N PHE A 239 -8.42 17.00 -5.96
CA PHE A 239 -9.15 16.21 -6.94
C PHE A 239 -10.04 15.16 -6.27
N ARG A 240 -11.14 14.88 -6.96
CA ARG A 240 -11.98 13.71 -6.74
C ARG A 240 -11.89 12.85 -8.00
N ALA A 241 -11.40 11.62 -7.87
CA ALA A 241 -11.29 10.65 -8.94
C ALA A 241 -12.19 9.44 -8.61
N MET A 242 -13.26 9.23 -9.35
CA MET A 242 -14.28 8.21 -9.08
C MET A 242 -14.49 7.30 -10.29
N ILE A 243 -14.86 6.06 -10.01
CA ILE A 243 -15.26 5.09 -11.03
C ILE A 243 -16.66 4.56 -10.69
N PRO A 244 -17.50 4.23 -11.69
CA PRO A 244 -18.81 3.65 -11.43
C PRO A 244 -18.72 2.43 -10.51
N PRO A 245 -19.67 2.27 -9.55
CA PRO A 245 -19.68 1.15 -8.62
C PRO A 245 -19.65 -0.20 -9.35
N ARG A 246 -18.85 -1.15 -8.86
CA ARG A 246 -18.72 -2.50 -9.37
C ARG A 246 -18.94 -3.50 -8.24
N GLU A 247 -19.42 -4.68 -8.57
CA GLU A 247 -19.51 -5.77 -7.58
C GLU A 247 -18.12 -6.39 -7.43
N PRO A 248 -17.46 -6.23 -6.28
CA PRO A 248 -16.12 -6.76 -6.08
C PRO A 248 -16.16 -8.28 -5.87
N VAL A 249 -15.22 -8.99 -6.47
CA VAL A 249 -14.92 -10.40 -6.15
C VAL A 249 -14.10 -10.48 -4.85
N ALA A 250 -13.16 -9.54 -4.67
CA ALA A 250 -12.38 -9.36 -3.46
C ALA A 250 -11.92 -7.90 -3.34
N SER A 251 -11.90 -7.34 -2.14
CA SER A 251 -11.43 -5.96 -1.90
C SER A 251 -10.00 -5.89 -1.37
N VAL A 252 -9.45 -7.01 -0.91
CA VAL A 252 -8.11 -7.05 -0.31
C VAL A 252 -7.05 -6.73 -1.37
N GLY A 253 -6.20 -5.74 -1.07
CA GLY A 253 -5.12 -5.29 -1.96
C GLY A 253 -5.51 -4.26 -3.01
N SER A 254 -6.76 -3.76 -3.01
CA SER A 254 -7.19 -2.70 -3.95
C SER A 254 -6.47 -1.37 -3.69
N GLY A 255 -6.18 -1.03 -2.44
CA GLY A 255 -5.34 0.12 -2.07
C GLY A 255 -3.90 -0.04 -2.57
N ASP A 256 -3.32 -1.26 -2.44
CA ASP A 256 -1.99 -1.55 -2.98
C ASP A 256 -1.97 -1.39 -4.51
N ALA A 257 -3.05 -1.84 -5.20
CA ALA A 257 -3.19 -1.71 -6.65
C ALA A 257 -3.36 -0.26 -7.09
N PHE A 258 -4.20 0.51 -6.38
CA PHE A 258 -4.32 1.95 -6.60
C PHE A 258 -2.95 2.62 -6.50
N LEU A 259 -2.22 2.39 -5.41
CA LEU A 259 -0.93 3.03 -5.19
C LEU A 259 0.11 2.60 -6.22
N ALA A 260 0.17 1.31 -6.58
CA ALA A 260 1.05 0.81 -7.63
C ALA A 260 0.77 1.46 -9.00
N GLY A 261 -0.50 1.57 -9.39
CA GLY A 261 -0.92 2.24 -10.63
C GLY A 261 -0.56 3.73 -10.63
N TYR A 262 -0.87 4.43 -9.54
CA TYR A 262 -0.51 5.83 -9.37
C TYR A 262 1.00 6.06 -9.50
N LEU A 263 1.80 5.27 -8.79
CA LEU A 263 3.26 5.39 -8.81
C LEU A 263 3.87 4.98 -10.16
N ALA A 264 3.30 3.98 -10.84
CA ALA A 264 3.73 3.60 -12.18
C ALA A 264 3.53 4.75 -13.18
N ALA A 265 2.37 5.40 -13.16
CA ALA A 265 2.08 6.56 -14.00
C ALA A 265 2.99 7.76 -13.66
N ARG A 266 3.19 8.06 -12.36
CA ARG A 266 4.09 9.14 -11.89
C ARG A 266 5.54 8.89 -12.31
N TYR A 267 6.03 7.67 -12.15
CA TYR A 267 7.37 7.27 -12.57
C TYR A 267 7.55 7.34 -14.09
N GLY A 268 6.48 7.03 -14.85
CA GLY A 268 6.44 7.17 -16.31
C GLY A 268 6.31 8.63 -16.80
N GLY A 269 6.25 9.62 -15.90
CA GLY A 269 6.19 11.05 -16.24
C GLY A 269 4.79 11.60 -16.44
N SER A 270 3.74 10.87 -16.09
CA SER A 270 2.35 11.40 -16.09
C SER A 270 2.19 12.49 -15.04
N ALA A 271 1.38 13.51 -15.37
CA ALA A 271 0.97 14.52 -14.40
C ALA A 271 0.21 13.85 -13.22
N PRO A 272 0.28 14.42 -12.01
CA PRO A 272 -0.32 13.80 -10.82
C PRO A 272 -1.81 13.53 -10.93
N ASP A 273 -2.57 14.44 -11.52
CA ASP A 273 -4.00 14.31 -11.77
C ASP A 273 -4.33 13.15 -12.74
N GLU A 274 -3.57 13.00 -13.81
CA GLU A 274 -3.72 11.87 -14.73
C GLU A 274 -3.26 10.54 -14.11
N ALA A 275 -2.26 10.58 -13.22
CA ALA A 275 -1.85 9.41 -12.47
C ALA A 275 -2.96 8.91 -11.52
N LEU A 276 -3.79 9.81 -10.95
CA LEU A 276 -4.96 9.43 -10.15
C LEU A 276 -5.96 8.58 -10.94
N ARG A 277 -6.23 8.92 -12.22
CA ARG A 277 -7.10 8.12 -13.08
C ARG A 277 -6.60 6.68 -13.21
N PHE A 278 -5.31 6.52 -13.46
CA PHE A 278 -4.73 5.18 -13.63
C PHE A 278 -4.67 4.42 -12.30
N GLY A 279 -4.38 5.10 -11.18
CA GLY A 279 -4.44 4.52 -9.85
C GLY A 279 -5.83 3.97 -9.52
N VAL A 280 -6.89 4.77 -9.71
CA VAL A 280 -8.29 4.34 -9.48
C VAL A 280 -8.67 3.17 -10.39
N ALA A 281 -8.27 3.20 -11.66
CA ALA A 281 -8.52 2.10 -12.59
C ALA A 281 -7.82 0.80 -12.16
N CYS A 282 -6.57 0.88 -11.67
CA CYS A 282 -5.85 -0.27 -11.13
C CYS A 282 -6.50 -0.82 -9.86
N GLY A 283 -6.92 0.06 -8.94
CA GLY A 283 -7.64 -0.34 -7.74
C GLY A 283 -8.95 -1.07 -8.08
N ALA A 284 -9.74 -0.53 -8.99
CA ALA A 284 -10.99 -1.14 -9.44
C ALA A 284 -10.77 -2.49 -10.15
N GLU A 285 -9.79 -2.58 -11.05
CA GLU A 285 -9.46 -3.84 -11.76
C GLU A 285 -9.07 -4.95 -10.78
N SER A 286 -8.27 -4.63 -9.78
CA SER A 286 -7.81 -5.63 -8.81
C SER A 286 -8.95 -6.26 -8.02
N THR A 287 -10.07 -5.56 -7.81
CA THR A 287 -11.25 -6.11 -7.10
C THR A 287 -12.00 -7.17 -7.91
N GLU A 288 -11.77 -7.28 -9.21
CA GLU A 288 -12.35 -8.32 -10.09
C GLU A 288 -11.61 -9.67 -9.95
N ARG A 289 -10.58 -9.76 -9.09
CA ARG A 289 -9.70 -10.92 -8.94
C ARG A 289 -9.61 -11.40 -7.49
N LEU A 290 -9.46 -12.71 -7.32
CA LEU A 290 -9.14 -13.30 -6.03
C LEU A 290 -7.62 -13.22 -5.76
N GLY A 291 -7.25 -12.62 -4.64
CA GLY A 291 -5.88 -12.52 -4.14
C GLY A 291 -5.24 -11.15 -4.36
N ALA A 292 -4.54 -10.67 -3.33
CA ALA A 292 -3.83 -9.40 -3.36
C ALA A 292 -2.59 -9.45 -4.28
N GLY A 293 -2.20 -8.29 -4.82
CA GLY A 293 -1.00 -8.16 -5.65
C GLY A 293 -1.16 -8.61 -7.10
N LEU A 294 -2.38 -8.77 -7.60
CA LEU A 294 -2.68 -9.18 -8.97
C LEU A 294 -3.38 -8.05 -9.72
N ILE A 295 -2.98 -7.83 -10.97
CA ILE A 295 -3.56 -6.81 -11.86
C ILE A 295 -3.42 -7.24 -13.33
N ASP A 296 -4.40 -6.91 -14.17
CA ASP A 296 -4.28 -6.96 -15.63
C ASP A 296 -4.08 -5.55 -16.17
N PRO A 297 -2.88 -5.20 -16.66
CA PRO A 297 -2.59 -3.86 -17.16
C PRO A 297 -3.51 -3.43 -18.31
N ARG A 298 -3.94 -4.36 -19.16
CA ARG A 298 -4.81 -4.05 -20.28
C ARG A 298 -6.25 -3.77 -19.84
N ALA A 299 -6.73 -4.49 -18.84
CA ALA A 299 -8.04 -4.23 -18.24
C ALA A 299 -8.03 -2.89 -17.48
N ALA A 300 -7.00 -2.62 -16.67
CA ALA A 300 -6.81 -1.35 -15.98
C ALA A 300 -6.77 -0.16 -16.96
N GLU A 301 -6.03 -0.27 -18.08
CA GLU A 301 -6.00 0.80 -19.07
C GLU A 301 -7.37 1.06 -19.73
N ARG A 302 -8.18 0.02 -19.96
CA ARG A 302 -9.58 0.23 -20.42
C ARG A 302 -10.41 0.96 -19.38
N LEU A 303 -10.31 0.56 -18.10
CA LEU A 303 -11.05 1.19 -17.01
C LEU A 303 -10.65 2.65 -16.76
N ARG A 304 -9.44 3.03 -17.12
CA ARG A 304 -8.94 4.41 -16.98
C ARG A 304 -9.87 5.43 -17.65
N SER A 305 -10.47 5.08 -18.80
CA SER A 305 -11.41 5.96 -19.50
C SER A 305 -12.75 6.13 -18.79
N GLU A 306 -13.10 5.23 -17.87
CA GLU A 306 -14.32 5.29 -17.07
C GLU A 306 -14.15 6.12 -15.79
N VAL A 307 -12.92 6.46 -15.43
CA VAL A 307 -12.64 7.26 -14.22
C VAL A 307 -12.98 8.72 -14.47
N GLU A 308 -13.95 9.23 -13.73
CA GLU A 308 -14.28 10.65 -13.69
C GLU A 308 -13.33 11.38 -12.74
N LEU A 309 -12.58 12.34 -13.28
CA LEU A 309 -11.68 13.18 -12.50
C LEU A 309 -12.24 14.60 -12.44
N THR A 310 -12.54 15.07 -11.24
CA THR A 310 -13.06 16.42 -10.99
C THR A 310 -12.10 17.19 -10.10
N ARG A 311 -11.71 18.38 -10.52
CA ARG A 311 -10.99 19.31 -9.65
C ARG A 311 -11.98 19.98 -8.70
N VAL A 312 -11.71 19.85 -7.39
CA VAL A 312 -12.55 20.45 -6.35
C VAL A 312 -12.07 21.87 -6.05
N ALA A 313 -13.01 22.81 -6.10
CA ALA A 313 -12.69 24.21 -5.79
C ALA A 313 -12.16 24.36 -4.36
N GLN A 314 -11.13 25.19 -4.19
CA GLN A 314 -10.72 25.59 -2.85
C GLN A 314 -11.80 26.50 -2.25
N PRO A 315 -12.18 26.34 -0.97
CA PRO A 315 -13.02 27.33 -0.32
C PRO A 315 -12.31 28.70 -0.42
N ALA A 316 -13.09 29.74 -0.74
CA ALA A 316 -12.56 31.09 -0.77
C ALA A 316 -11.90 31.37 0.59
N SER A 317 -10.63 31.78 0.58
CA SER A 317 -9.96 32.22 1.80
C SER A 317 -10.77 33.35 2.42
N VAL A 318 -11.40 33.07 3.56
CA VAL A 318 -11.98 34.12 4.39
C VAL A 318 -10.81 34.96 4.86
N GLY A 319 -10.66 36.15 4.26
CA GLY A 319 -9.62 37.14 4.58
C GLY A 319 -9.82 37.78 5.96
#